data_f4ec7ba1fac232d0378ebfca55f602bb
#
_entry.id   f4ec7ba1fac232d0378ebfca55f602bb
#
_cell.length_a   1.000
_cell.length_b   1.000
_cell.length_c   1.000
_cell.angle_alpha   90.00
_cell.angle_beta   90.00
_cell.angle_gamma   90.00
#
_symmetry.space_group_name_H-M   'P 1'
#
loop_
_entity.id
_entity.type
_entity.pdbx_description
1 polymer ?
#
loop_
_entity_poly.entity_id
_entity_poly.type
_entity_poly.pdbx_seq_one_letter_code
_entity_poly.pdbx_strand_id
1 'polypeptide(L)'
;MKKSISALFIATALIFSATTVFAASGSSIFGSEGCIACHTINGLGGSVGPDLSHVGSKRSLSWLKTQITNPDANFAAGSTVTIDGKSYMAIMPGHKHMAASKLNTLAAYLESLK
;
A
#
# COMPACT_ATOMS: atom_id res chain seq x y z
N MET A 1 75.54 -1.19 0.37
CA MET A 1 74.37 -0.30 0.11
C MET A 1 73.14 -1.13 0.06
N LYS A 2 72.29 -1.04 1.07
CA LYS A 2 70.96 -1.70 1.09
C LYS A 2 69.94 -0.73 0.55
N LYS A 3 69.41 -1.06 -0.63
CA LYS A 3 68.24 -0.28 -1.16
C LYS A 3 67.01 -0.79 -0.52
N SER A 4 66.40 0.00 0.36
CA SER A 4 65.06 -0.24 0.93
C SER A 4 64.02 0.08 -0.12
N ILE A 5 63.30 -0.95 -0.60
CA ILE A 5 62.16 -0.79 -1.45
C ILE A 5 60.94 -0.63 -0.51
N SER A 6 60.51 0.61 -0.32
CA SER A 6 59.26 0.88 0.38
C SER A 6 58.11 0.49 -0.55
N ALA A 7 57.50 -0.63 -0.28
CA ALA A 7 56.25 -1.01 -0.93
C ALA A 7 55.10 -0.12 -0.39
N LEU A 8 54.65 0.78 -1.23
CA LEU A 8 53.47 1.60 -0.95
C LEU A 8 52.22 0.75 -1.16
N PHE A 9 51.63 0.25 -0.06
CA PHE A 9 50.34 -0.40 -0.10
C PHE A 9 49.25 0.68 -0.26
N ILE A 10 48.72 0.82 -1.49
CA ILE A 10 47.51 1.62 -1.72
C ILE A 10 46.33 0.77 -1.30
N ALA A 11 45.84 1.02 -0.11
CA ALA A 11 44.59 0.43 0.33
C ALA A 11 43.43 1.11 -0.42
N THR A 12 42.90 0.42 -1.43
CA THR A 12 41.71 0.88 -2.12
C THR A 12 40.51 0.60 -1.22
N ALA A 13 40.01 1.62 -0.53
CA ALA A 13 38.79 1.50 0.24
C ALA A 13 37.62 1.40 -0.75
N LEU A 14 36.98 0.23 -0.84
CA LEU A 14 35.71 0.03 -1.53
C LEU A 14 34.62 0.68 -0.69
N ILE A 15 34.17 1.86 -1.12
CA ILE A 15 33.03 2.52 -0.50
C ILE A 15 31.78 1.85 -1.07
N PHE A 16 31.15 0.97 -0.31
CA PHE A 16 29.80 0.48 -0.60
C PHE A 16 28.82 1.58 -0.24
N SER A 17 28.29 2.30 -1.24
CA SER A 17 27.14 3.16 -1.05
C SER A 17 25.92 2.26 -0.86
N ALA A 18 25.49 2.06 0.39
CA ALA A 18 24.23 1.42 0.67
C ALA A 18 23.11 2.38 0.24
N THR A 19 22.48 2.11 -0.91
CA THR A 19 21.22 2.74 -1.28
C THR A 19 20.13 2.15 -0.40
N THR A 20 19.65 2.92 0.59
CA THR A 20 18.46 2.57 1.37
C THR A 20 17.25 2.70 0.45
N VAL A 21 16.69 1.57 0.03
CA VAL A 21 15.40 1.54 -0.66
C VAL A 21 14.31 1.60 0.42
N PHE A 22 13.62 2.74 0.51
CA PHE A 22 12.45 2.85 1.38
C PHE A 22 11.27 2.19 0.68
N ALA A 23 10.67 1.16 1.30
CA ALA A 23 9.40 0.63 0.86
C ALA A 23 8.33 1.72 1.00
N ALA A 24 7.46 1.85 -0.02
CA ALA A 24 6.32 2.76 0.05
C ALA A 24 5.44 2.39 1.25
N SER A 25 4.99 3.40 2.02
CA SER A 25 4.04 3.20 3.11
C SER A 25 2.65 2.86 2.58
N GLY A 26 1.81 2.23 3.40
CA GLY A 26 0.42 1.92 3.03
C GLY A 26 -0.38 3.17 2.66
N SER A 27 -0.17 4.29 3.34
CA SER A 27 -0.81 5.57 3.00
C SER A 27 -0.34 6.12 1.66
N SER A 28 0.95 6.00 1.33
CA SER A 28 1.46 6.38 0.00
C SER A 28 0.86 5.53 -1.10
N ILE A 29 0.74 4.21 -0.90
CA ILE A 29 0.14 3.27 -1.86
C ILE A 29 -1.33 3.62 -2.06
N PHE A 30 -2.05 3.92 -0.99
CA PHE A 30 -3.46 4.36 -1.04
C PHE A 30 -3.63 5.58 -1.96
N GLY A 31 -2.73 6.56 -1.87
CA GLY A 31 -2.72 7.73 -2.75
C GLY A 31 -2.33 7.38 -4.19
N SER A 32 -1.21 6.67 -4.39
CA SER A 32 -0.64 6.39 -5.72
C SER A 32 -1.49 5.42 -6.54
N GLU A 33 -2.21 4.50 -5.91
CA GLU A 33 -3.12 3.57 -6.58
C GLU A 33 -4.51 4.19 -6.86
N GLY A 34 -4.72 5.46 -6.50
CA GLY A 34 -5.96 6.18 -6.78
C GLY A 34 -7.11 5.89 -5.82
N CYS A 35 -6.89 5.16 -4.75
CA CYS A 35 -7.93 4.83 -3.76
C CYS A 35 -8.54 6.10 -3.12
N ILE A 36 -7.71 7.11 -2.90
CA ILE A 36 -8.10 8.39 -2.31
C ILE A 36 -9.10 9.18 -3.18
N ALA A 37 -9.16 8.90 -4.49
CA ALA A 37 -10.13 9.55 -5.37
C ALA A 37 -11.58 9.20 -5.01
N CYS A 38 -11.81 8.01 -4.47
CA CYS A 38 -13.14 7.49 -4.13
C CYS A 38 -13.38 7.32 -2.63
N HIS A 39 -12.33 7.16 -1.84
CA HIS A 39 -12.43 6.89 -0.41
C HIS A 39 -11.82 8.01 0.44
N THR A 40 -12.42 8.26 1.58
CA THR A 40 -11.92 9.19 2.59
C THR A 40 -11.24 8.43 3.73
N ILE A 41 -10.11 8.96 4.20
CA ILE A 41 -9.47 8.58 5.46
C ILE A 41 -9.19 9.86 6.24
N ASN A 42 -9.70 9.97 7.46
CA ASN A 42 -9.54 11.12 8.35
C ASN A 42 -9.89 12.46 7.68
N GLY A 43 -10.98 12.48 6.93
CA GLY A 43 -11.49 13.67 6.26
C GLY A 43 -10.81 14.04 4.94
N LEU A 44 -9.84 13.25 4.48
CA LEU A 44 -9.11 13.47 3.23
C LEU A 44 -9.50 12.43 2.19
N GLY A 45 -9.97 12.85 1.04
CA GLY A 45 -10.31 12.00 -0.09
C GLY A 45 -11.71 12.20 -0.62
N GLY A 46 -12.13 11.30 -1.52
CA GLY A 46 -13.44 11.34 -2.17
C GLY A 46 -14.52 10.60 -1.39
N SER A 47 -15.77 10.78 -1.83
CA SER A 47 -16.97 10.21 -1.20
C SER A 47 -17.76 9.26 -2.12
N VAL A 48 -17.18 8.85 -3.24
CA VAL A 48 -17.79 7.86 -4.16
C VAL A 48 -17.94 6.50 -3.50
N GLY A 49 -16.92 6.09 -2.72
CA GLY A 49 -16.93 4.91 -1.88
C GLY A 49 -17.07 5.26 -0.39
N PRO A 50 -17.18 4.25 0.49
CA PRO A 50 -17.30 4.49 1.91
C PRO A 50 -16.05 5.08 2.53
N ASP A 51 -16.23 5.82 3.63
CA ASP A 51 -15.16 6.28 4.50
C ASP A 51 -14.43 5.09 5.13
N LEU A 52 -13.11 5.05 5.00
CA LEU A 52 -12.25 3.95 5.47
C LEU A 52 -11.52 4.27 6.77
N SER A 53 -11.81 5.39 7.42
CA SER A 53 -11.10 5.85 8.62
C SER A 53 -11.07 4.81 9.76
N HIS A 54 -12.07 3.92 9.81
CA HIS A 54 -12.21 2.88 10.83
C HIS A 54 -12.44 1.48 10.24
N VAL A 55 -12.02 1.26 9.01
CA VAL A 55 -12.30 0.01 8.28
C VAL A 55 -11.69 -1.22 8.94
N GLY A 56 -10.55 -1.07 9.58
CA GLY A 56 -9.87 -2.17 10.28
C GLY A 56 -10.61 -2.68 11.52
N SER A 57 -11.54 -1.90 12.06
CA SER A 57 -12.46 -2.37 13.13
C SER A 57 -13.60 -3.22 12.60
N LYS A 58 -13.90 -3.15 11.29
CA LYS A 58 -15.06 -3.77 10.66
C LYS A 58 -14.72 -4.93 9.74
N ARG A 59 -13.51 -4.95 9.18
CA ARG A 59 -13.08 -5.90 8.16
C ARG A 59 -11.75 -6.54 8.52
N SER A 60 -11.63 -7.83 8.24
CA SER A 60 -10.39 -8.59 8.43
C SER A 60 -9.36 -8.28 7.34
N LEU A 61 -8.09 -8.58 7.61
CA LEU A 61 -7.00 -8.43 6.65
C LEU A 61 -7.28 -9.20 5.35
N SER A 62 -7.75 -10.45 5.43
CA SER A 62 -8.06 -11.27 4.25
C SER A 62 -9.22 -10.69 3.45
N TRP A 63 -10.24 -10.19 4.11
CA TRP A 63 -11.37 -9.52 3.45
C TRP A 63 -10.90 -8.27 2.67
N LEU A 64 -10.03 -7.45 3.29
CA LEU A 64 -9.46 -6.26 2.67
C LEU A 64 -8.63 -6.59 1.44
N LYS A 65 -7.82 -7.65 1.49
CA LYS A 65 -7.04 -8.12 0.32
C LYS A 65 -7.96 -8.53 -0.83
N THR A 66 -9.03 -9.24 -0.53
CA THR A 66 -10.02 -9.63 -1.54
C THR A 66 -10.70 -8.41 -2.13
N GLN A 67 -11.11 -7.45 -1.31
CA GLN A 67 -11.75 -6.20 -1.77
C GLN A 67 -10.86 -5.39 -2.71
N ILE A 68 -9.55 -5.35 -2.44
CA ILE A 68 -8.59 -4.63 -3.28
C ILE A 68 -8.39 -5.34 -4.63
N THR A 69 -8.22 -6.65 -4.62
CA THR A 69 -7.86 -7.42 -5.82
C THR A 69 -9.05 -7.86 -6.64
N ASN A 70 -10.14 -8.25 -5.98
CA ASN A 70 -11.36 -8.78 -6.60
C ASN A 70 -12.60 -8.32 -5.84
N PRO A 71 -12.98 -7.03 -5.95
CA PRO A 71 -14.12 -6.49 -5.20
C PRO A 71 -15.44 -7.17 -5.51
N ASP A 72 -15.61 -7.73 -6.70
CA ASP A 72 -16.84 -8.44 -7.11
C ASP A 72 -17.10 -9.71 -6.29
N ALA A 73 -16.07 -10.28 -5.67
CA ALA A 73 -16.22 -11.41 -4.76
C ALA A 73 -16.93 -11.03 -3.46
N ASN A 74 -16.84 -9.77 -3.03
CA ASN A 74 -17.52 -9.27 -1.83
C ASN A 74 -18.84 -8.58 -2.18
N PHE A 75 -18.90 -7.83 -3.28
CA PHE A 75 -20.08 -7.09 -3.72
C PHE A 75 -20.26 -7.26 -5.23
N ALA A 76 -21.39 -7.75 -5.67
CA ALA A 76 -21.66 -7.94 -7.09
C ALA A 76 -21.51 -6.61 -7.86
N ALA A 77 -20.74 -6.62 -8.94
CA ALA A 77 -20.47 -5.44 -9.74
C ALA A 77 -21.74 -4.71 -10.17
N GLY A 78 -21.78 -3.40 -9.99
CA GLY A 78 -22.92 -2.54 -10.33
C GLY A 78 -24.11 -2.62 -9.38
N SER A 79 -24.03 -3.46 -8.33
CA SER A 79 -25.09 -3.52 -7.32
C SER A 79 -25.04 -2.30 -6.38
N THR A 80 -26.16 -2.04 -5.72
CA THR A 80 -26.20 -1.06 -4.62
C THR A 80 -25.91 -1.76 -3.31
N VAL A 81 -24.97 -1.21 -2.54
CA VAL A 81 -24.54 -1.73 -1.23
C VAL A 81 -24.79 -0.67 -0.18
N THR A 82 -25.37 -1.06 0.94
CA THR A 82 -25.53 -0.16 2.10
C THR A 82 -24.44 -0.45 3.13
N ILE A 83 -23.64 0.57 3.45
CA ILE A 83 -22.56 0.50 4.44
C ILE A 83 -22.75 1.68 5.39
N ASP A 84 -22.84 1.40 6.69
CA ASP A 84 -23.05 2.41 7.74
C ASP A 84 -24.24 3.35 7.44
N GLY A 85 -25.34 2.80 6.93
CA GLY A 85 -26.56 3.53 6.60
C GLY A 85 -26.51 4.37 5.33
N LYS A 86 -25.42 4.32 4.56
CA LYS A 86 -25.27 5.00 3.27
C LYS A 86 -25.24 3.99 2.13
N SER A 87 -25.85 4.37 1.01
CA SER A 87 -25.89 3.54 -0.19
C SER A 87 -24.74 3.93 -1.15
N TYR A 88 -24.05 2.91 -1.64
CA TYR A 88 -22.96 3.05 -2.61
C TYR A 88 -23.17 2.11 -3.78
N MET A 89 -22.69 2.50 -4.96
CA MET A 89 -22.61 1.57 -6.09
C MET A 89 -21.33 0.74 -6.00
N ALA A 90 -21.44 -0.56 -6.27
CA ALA A 90 -20.29 -1.47 -6.34
C ALA A 90 -19.54 -1.30 -7.67
N ILE A 91 -18.76 -0.24 -7.79
CA ILE A 91 -18.01 0.16 -8.99
C ILE A 91 -16.50 0.24 -8.73
N MET A 92 -16.03 -0.20 -7.57
CA MET A 92 -14.61 -0.21 -7.26
C MET A 92 -13.84 -1.10 -8.26
N PRO A 93 -12.80 -0.59 -8.95
CA PRO A 93 -11.99 -1.41 -9.83
C PRO A 93 -11.13 -2.40 -9.04
N GLY A 94 -10.96 -3.62 -9.57
CA GLY A 94 -10.08 -4.61 -8.96
C GLY A 94 -8.63 -4.43 -9.38
N HIS A 95 -7.71 -4.54 -8.43
CA HIS A 95 -6.27 -4.45 -8.64
C HIS A 95 -5.64 -5.86 -8.70
N LYS A 96 -6.09 -6.67 -9.65
CA LYS A 96 -5.70 -8.09 -9.78
C LYS A 96 -4.21 -8.32 -9.98
N HIS A 97 -3.51 -7.36 -10.55
CA HIS A 97 -2.08 -7.45 -10.86
C HIS A 97 -1.18 -6.69 -9.87
N MET A 98 -1.74 -6.24 -8.76
CA MET A 98 -0.93 -5.59 -7.72
C MET A 98 0.09 -6.58 -7.16
N ALA A 99 1.37 -6.16 -7.06
CA ALA A 99 2.42 -6.98 -6.47
C ALA A 99 2.06 -7.37 -5.03
N ALA A 100 2.37 -8.61 -4.65
CA ALA A 100 1.99 -9.15 -3.32
C ALA A 100 2.51 -8.29 -2.17
N SER A 101 3.75 -7.78 -2.25
CA SER A 101 4.33 -6.90 -1.23
C SER A 101 3.56 -5.59 -1.08
N LYS A 102 3.16 -4.99 -2.20
CA LYS A 102 2.36 -3.75 -2.22
C LYS A 102 0.96 -4.00 -1.65
N LEU A 103 0.31 -5.09 -2.05
CA LEU A 103 -1.00 -5.50 -1.53
C LEU A 103 -0.95 -5.72 -0.02
N ASN A 104 0.05 -6.43 0.47
CA ASN A 104 0.21 -6.71 1.90
C ASN A 104 0.39 -5.41 2.70
N THR A 105 1.21 -4.49 2.21
CA THR A 105 1.46 -3.21 2.87
C THR A 105 0.20 -2.33 2.89
N LEU A 106 -0.53 -2.25 1.78
CA LEU A 106 -1.78 -1.48 1.68
C LEU A 106 -2.86 -2.08 2.59
N ALA A 107 -3.07 -3.39 2.54
CA ALA A 107 -4.09 -4.06 3.34
C ALA A 107 -3.78 -3.98 4.84
N ALA A 108 -2.51 -4.12 5.25
CA ALA A 108 -2.08 -3.95 6.63
C ALA A 108 -2.33 -2.51 7.14
N TYR A 109 -2.07 -1.52 6.30
CA TYR A 109 -2.38 -0.13 6.61
C TYR A 109 -3.88 0.08 6.86
N LEU A 110 -4.74 -0.40 5.97
CA LEU A 110 -6.19 -0.29 6.12
C LEU A 110 -6.69 -1.06 7.35
N GLU A 111 -6.15 -2.24 7.60
CA GLU A 111 -6.50 -3.04 8.80
C GLU A 111 -6.09 -2.33 10.09
N SER A 112 -5.04 -1.51 10.08
CA SER A 112 -4.61 -0.71 11.23
C SER A 112 -5.55 0.46 11.56
N LEU A 113 -6.44 0.85 10.66
CA LEU A 113 -7.41 1.93 10.87
C LEU A 113 -8.59 1.43 11.72
N LYS A 114 -8.50 1.65 13.03
CA LYS A 114 -9.50 1.18 14.03
C LYS A 114 -10.48 2.27 14.43
#